data_10ee7e84556f6235c25ba610c9fe4fb1
#
_entry.id   10ee7e84556f6235c25ba610c9fe4fb1
#
_cell.length_a   1.000
_cell.length_b   1.000
_cell.length_c   1.000
_cell.angle_alpha   90.00
_cell.angle_beta   90.00
_cell.angle_gamma   90.00
#
_symmetry.space_group_name_H-M   'P 1'
#
loop_
_entity.id
_entity.type
_entity.pdbx_description
1 polymer ?
#
loop_
_entity_poly.entity_id
_entity_poly.type
_entity_poly.pdbx_seq_one_letter_code
_entity_poly.pdbx_strand_id
1 'polypeptide(L)'
;MIFQEKQKFVQWWLWLIIFTLTVISFMPNENNSFNYVYILFGCLIPIFFYLMELRIKVDNIGIHYQFYPFHIKYNTFFYNEITKIEAVMYKPILEYGGWGIKQGFKGKAYNVNGKYGVKIYLNSGKNVLIGSQKHIDFAVFANNELKNHLIVNKK
;
A
#
# COMPACT_ATOMS: atom_id res chain seq x y z
N MET A 1 -5.30 -21.66 -7.58
CA MET A 1 -4.59 -20.54 -8.27
C MET A 1 -4.31 -19.46 -7.22
N ILE A 2 -3.25 -18.65 -7.35
CA ILE A 2 -2.90 -17.63 -6.36
C ILE A 2 -2.71 -16.31 -7.11
N PHE A 3 -3.43 -15.24 -6.69
CA PHE A 3 -3.15 -13.90 -7.17
C PHE A 3 -2.00 -13.30 -6.36
N GLN A 4 -1.03 -12.67 -7.02
CA GLN A 4 0.07 -11.96 -6.37
C GLN A 4 0.39 -10.68 -7.10
N GLU A 5 0.64 -9.62 -6.34
CA GLU A 5 1.09 -8.33 -6.84
C GLU A 5 2.07 -7.68 -5.87
N LYS A 6 3.11 -7.05 -6.43
CA LYS A 6 4.07 -6.23 -5.69
C LYS A 6 4.11 -4.85 -6.31
N GLN A 7 4.08 -3.82 -5.48
CA GLN A 7 4.07 -2.44 -5.92
C GLN A 7 5.09 -1.62 -5.12
N LYS A 8 5.78 -0.73 -5.81
CA LYS A 8 6.74 0.21 -5.23
C LYS A 8 6.34 1.65 -5.54
N PHE A 9 6.96 2.60 -4.84
CA PHE A 9 6.82 4.02 -5.16
C PHE A 9 7.60 4.34 -6.43
N VAL A 10 6.88 4.53 -7.55
CA VAL A 10 7.44 4.79 -8.89
C VAL A 10 7.10 6.18 -9.42
N GLN A 11 6.51 7.05 -8.59
CA GLN A 11 6.17 8.40 -8.98
C GLN A 11 7.42 9.22 -9.24
N TRP A 12 7.65 9.66 -10.48
CA TRP A 12 8.83 10.42 -10.88
C TRP A 12 9.01 11.73 -10.09
N TRP A 13 7.92 12.44 -9.80
CA TRP A 13 7.95 13.68 -9.02
C TRP A 13 8.41 13.45 -7.57
N LEU A 14 8.04 12.31 -6.96
CA LEU A 14 8.48 11.93 -5.62
C LEU A 14 9.99 11.73 -5.61
N TRP A 15 10.51 11.00 -6.59
CA TRP A 15 11.95 10.75 -6.72
C TRP A 15 12.74 12.01 -7.05
N LEU A 16 12.14 12.95 -7.82
CA LEU A 16 12.75 14.27 -8.07
C LEU A 16 12.87 15.07 -6.76
N ILE A 17 11.84 15.09 -5.92
CA ILE A 17 11.89 15.76 -4.61
C ILE A 17 12.95 15.12 -3.71
N ILE A 18 12.95 13.79 -3.61
CA ILE A 18 13.93 13.04 -2.81
C ILE A 18 15.34 13.33 -3.30
N PHE A 19 15.59 13.31 -4.60
CA PHE A 19 16.88 13.63 -5.19
C PHE A 19 17.33 15.06 -4.86
N THR A 20 16.43 16.04 -5.02
CA THR A 20 16.74 17.44 -4.71
C THR A 20 17.12 17.62 -3.25
N LEU A 21 16.35 17.03 -2.32
CA LEU A 21 16.65 17.08 -0.88
C LEU A 21 17.99 16.38 -0.56
N THR A 22 18.27 15.27 -1.24
CA THR A 22 19.57 14.58 -1.11
C THR A 22 20.71 15.50 -1.54
N VAL A 23 20.60 16.15 -2.70
CA VAL A 23 21.65 17.07 -3.20
C VAL A 23 21.85 18.24 -2.23
N ILE A 24 20.76 18.85 -1.75
CA ILE A 24 20.85 19.95 -0.77
C ILE A 24 21.55 19.49 0.52
N SER A 25 21.34 18.27 0.97
CA SER A 25 21.97 17.75 2.20
C SER A 25 23.51 17.64 2.11
N PHE A 26 24.07 17.58 0.90
CA PHE A 26 25.50 17.56 0.64
C PHE A 26 26.10 18.96 0.40
N MET A 27 25.29 20.02 0.41
CA MET A 27 25.82 21.38 0.29
C MET A 27 26.44 21.86 1.61
N PRO A 28 27.61 22.49 1.56
CA PRO A 28 28.21 23.07 2.76
C PRO A 28 27.36 24.23 3.28
N ASN A 29 27.42 24.46 4.58
CA ASN A 29 26.80 25.62 5.24
C ASN A 29 27.55 26.92 4.88
N GLU A 30 27.02 28.08 5.29
CA GLU A 30 27.64 29.41 5.11
C GLU A 30 29.08 29.48 5.62
N ASN A 31 29.44 28.70 6.64
CA ASN A 31 30.78 28.57 7.18
C ASN A 31 31.67 27.54 6.45
N ASN A 32 31.27 27.13 5.26
CA ASN A 32 31.96 26.11 4.45
C ASN A 32 32.17 24.76 5.19
N SER A 33 31.29 24.44 6.13
CA SER A 33 31.28 23.19 6.88
C SER A 33 30.07 22.30 6.49
N PHE A 34 30.24 20.98 6.57
CA PHE A 34 29.18 20.01 6.26
C PHE A 34 28.41 19.66 7.53
N ASN A 35 27.10 19.59 7.41
CA ASN A 35 26.27 19.07 8.48
C ASN A 35 26.04 17.55 8.28
N TYR A 36 26.78 16.73 9.02
CA TYR A 36 26.73 15.27 8.92
C TYR A 36 25.35 14.68 9.19
N VAL A 37 24.52 15.35 10.00
CA VAL A 37 23.14 14.94 10.26
C VAL A 37 22.30 15.05 9.00
N TYR A 38 22.43 16.16 8.23
CA TYR A 38 21.71 16.31 6.96
C TYR A 38 22.17 15.31 5.92
N ILE A 39 23.47 15.03 5.83
CA ILE A 39 24.02 14.01 4.95
C ILE A 39 23.46 12.63 5.31
N LEU A 40 23.41 12.29 6.60
CA LEU A 40 22.84 11.02 7.06
C LEU A 40 21.38 10.86 6.60
N PHE A 41 20.54 11.87 6.85
CA PHE A 41 19.14 11.82 6.40
C PHE A 41 19.00 11.85 4.88
N GLY A 42 19.84 12.62 4.19
CA GLY A 42 19.89 12.65 2.73
C GLY A 42 20.18 11.27 2.10
N CYS A 43 20.95 10.43 2.79
CA CYS A 43 21.20 9.05 2.36
C CYS A 43 20.10 8.09 2.79
N LEU A 44 19.60 8.21 4.02
CA LEU A 44 18.63 7.24 4.57
C LEU A 44 17.25 7.35 3.92
N ILE A 45 16.78 8.57 3.60
CA ILE A 45 15.45 8.78 3.01
C ILE A 45 15.29 8.09 1.66
N PRO A 46 16.19 8.25 0.68
CA PRO A 46 16.11 7.51 -0.60
C PRO A 46 16.09 6.00 -0.40
N ILE A 47 16.96 5.48 0.47
CA ILE A 47 17.03 4.04 0.78
C ILE A 47 15.71 3.56 1.37
N PHE A 48 15.13 4.32 2.31
CA PHE A 48 13.86 3.98 2.93
C PHE A 48 12.73 3.90 1.91
N PHE A 49 12.57 4.92 1.04
CA PHE A 49 11.55 4.92 -0.01
C PHE A 49 11.78 3.82 -1.06
N TYR A 50 13.02 3.51 -1.38
CA TYR A 50 13.38 2.40 -2.29
C TYR A 50 12.96 1.03 -1.75
N LEU A 51 13.08 0.84 -0.42
CA LEU A 51 12.69 -0.38 0.27
C LEU A 51 11.17 -0.51 0.47
N MET A 52 10.42 0.62 0.41
CA MET A 52 8.98 0.60 0.63
C MET A 52 8.26 -0.17 -0.48
N GLU A 53 7.52 -1.20 -0.10
CA GLU A 53 6.81 -2.09 -1.02
C GLU A 53 5.47 -2.53 -0.42
N LEU A 54 4.41 -2.46 -1.23
CA LEU A 54 3.13 -3.08 -0.93
C LEU A 54 3.05 -4.43 -1.65
N ARG A 55 2.94 -5.49 -0.89
CA ARG A 55 2.77 -6.87 -1.37
C ARG A 55 1.37 -7.34 -1.09
N ILE A 56 0.73 -7.91 -2.09
CA ILE A 56 -0.62 -8.46 -2.03
C ILE A 56 -0.56 -9.91 -2.48
N LYS A 57 -1.23 -10.78 -1.75
CA LYS A 57 -1.44 -12.18 -2.10
C LYS A 57 -2.87 -12.57 -1.76
N VAL A 58 -3.55 -13.25 -2.68
CA VAL A 58 -4.89 -13.79 -2.45
C VAL A 58 -4.86 -15.29 -2.70
N ASP A 59 -5.34 -16.06 -1.75
CA ASP A 59 -5.46 -17.50 -1.82
C ASP A 59 -6.79 -17.98 -1.22
N ASN A 60 -6.97 -19.26 -1.01
CA ASN A 60 -8.19 -19.88 -0.46
C ASN A 60 -8.44 -19.56 1.03
N ILE A 61 -7.49 -18.98 1.74
CA ILE A 61 -7.60 -18.61 3.16
C ILE A 61 -8.14 -17.19 3.31
N GLY A 62 -7.65 -16.26 2.44
CA GLY A 62 -8.01 -14.86 2.55
C GLY A 62 -7.18 -13.95 1.67
N ILE A 63 -7.30 -12.66 1.96
CA ILE A 63 -6.54 -11.58 1.32
C ILE A 63 -5.41 -11.19 2.24
N HIS A 64 -4.18 -11.46 1.82
CA HIS A 64 -2.96 -11.16 2.56
C HIS A 64 -2.33 -9.88 2.00
N TYR A 65 -1.89 -9.00 2.88
CA TYR A 65 -1.17 -7.80 2.51
C TYR A 65 0.00 -7.53 3.45
N GLN A 66 1.05 -6.95 2.92
CA GLN A 66 2.23 -6.54 3.66
C GLN A 66 2.72 -5.21 3.11
N PHE A 67 2.87 -4.22 3.97
CA PHE A 67 3.48 -2.94 3.63
C PHE A 67 4.87 -2.89 4.26
N TYR A 68 5.88 -3.36 3.52
CA TYR A 68 7.26 -3.38 4.00
C TYR A 68 7.86 -1.97 3.96
N PRO A 69 8.70 -1.55 4.95
CA PRO A 69 9.16 -2.31 6.10
C PRO A 69 8.25 -2.24 7.36
N PHE A 70 7.13 -1.51 7.32
CA PHE A 70 6.25 -1.33 8.48
C PHE A 70 5.59 -2.64 8.97
N HIS A 71 5.28 -3.52 8.04
CA HIS A 71 4.80 -4.86 8.36
C HIS A 71 5.89 -5.88 8.06
N ILE A 72 6.42 -6.54 9.11
CA ILE A 72 7.42 -7.60 8.95
C ILE A 72 6.76 -8.88 8.41
N LYS A 73 5.51 -9.15 8.82
CA LYS A 73 4.71 -10.31 8.38
C LYS A 73 3.51 -9.85 7.55
N TYR A 74 2.93 -10.78 6.80
CA TYR A 74 1.65 -10.55 6.15
C TYR A 74 0.54 -10.40 7.18
N ASN A 75 -0.32 -9.40 6.98
CA ASN A 75 -1.61 -9.30 7.63
C ASN A 75 -2.65 -9.96 6.71
N THR A 76 -3.69 -10.55 7.29
CA THR A 76 -4.69 -11.30 6.54
C THR A 76 -6.09 -10.81 6.89
N PHE A 77 -6.90 -10.59 5.87
CA PHE A 77 -8.35 -10.53 5.99
C PHE A 77 -8.91 -11.89 5.62
N PHE A 78 -9.41 -12.61 6.60
CA PHE A 78 -10.03 -13.91 6.39
C PHE A 78 -11.41 -13.76 5.73
N TYR A 79 -11.81 -14.70 4.85
CA TYR A 79 -13.09 -14.60 4.14
C TYR A 79 -14.31 -14.60 5.06
N ASN A 80 -14.25 -15.22 6.23
CA ASN A 80 -15.31 -15.17 7.24
C ASN A 80 -15.51 -13.78 7.86
N GLU A 81 -14.55 -12.87 7.73
CA GLU A 81 -14.61 -11.49 8.20
C GLU A 81 -15.09 -10.52 7.11
N ILE A 82 -15.15 -10.97 5.86
CA ILE A 82 -15.42 -10.12 4.68
C ILE A 82 -16.89 -10.23 4.27
N THR A 83 -17.57 -9.08 4.17
CA THR A 83 -18.94 -8.99 3.63
C THR A 83 -18.96 -8.72 2.13
N LYS A 84 -18.02 -7.90 1.63
CA LYS A 84 -18.03 -7.42 0.25
C LYS A 84 -16.64 -7.03 -0.20
N ILE A 85 -16.35 -7.25 -1.48
CA ILE A 85 -15.10 -6.86 -2.14
C ILE A 85 -15.45 -6.13 -3.43
N GLU A 86 -14.92 -4.92 -3.63
CA GLU A 86 -15.18 -4.09 -4.81
C GLU A 86 -13.90 -3.54 -5.41
N ALA A 87 -13.77 -3.63 -6.74
CA ALA A 87 -12.79 -2.85 -7.48
C ALA A 87 -13.27 -1.39 -7.54
N VAL A 88 -12.42 -0.45 -7.14
CA VAL A 88 -12.78 0.97 -7.05
C VAL A 88 -11.70 1.87 -7.65
N MET A 89 -12.15 3.00 -8.21
CA MET A 89 -11.30 4.16 -8.45
C MET A 89 -11.46 5.12 -7.27
N TYR A 90 -10.36 5.62 -6.73
CA TYR A 90 -10.35 6.54 -5.58
C TYR A 90 -9.43 7.75 -5.85
N LYS A 91 -9.57 8.77 -5.03
CA LYS A 91 -8.74 9.98 -5.08
C LYS A 91 -7.76 9.95 -3.90
N PRO A 92 -6.48 9.51 -4.10
CA PRO A 92 -5.56 9.25 -2.98
C PRO A 92 -5.40 10.44 -2.04
N ILE A 93 -5.20 11.64 -2.59
CA ILE A 93 -4.97 12.86 -1.80
C ILE A 93 -6.23 13.28 -1.06
N LEU A 94 -7.37 13.36 -1.77
CA LEU A 94 -8.61 13.90 -1.20
C LEU A 94 -9.29 12.94 -0.23
N GLU A 95 -9.22 11.64 -0.47
CA GLU A 95 -9.94 10.64 0.32
C GLU A 95 -9.11 10.08 1.47
N TYR A 96 -7.77 10.05 1.30
CA TYR A 96 -6.86 9.38 2.23
C TYR A 96 -5.65 10.23 2.64
N GLY A 97 -5.50 11.45 2.10
CA GLY A 97 -4.35 12.32 2.40
C GLY A 97 -3.04 11.88 1.73
N GLY A 98 -3.12 11.11 0.62
CA GLY A 98 -1.97 10.69 -0.17
C GLY A 98 -1.76 9.18 -0.21
N TRP A 99 -0.54 8.78 -0.55
CA TRP A 99 -0.12 7.38 -0.62
C TRP A 99 0.59 6.93 0.66
N GLY A 100 0.63 5.63 0.91
CA GLY A 100 1.24 4.99 2.08
C GLY A 100 0.24 4.18 2.91
N ILE A 101 0.48 4.12 4.21
CA ILE A 101 -0.47 3.62 5.21
C ILE A 101 -1.26 4.82 5.71
N LYS A 102 -2.53 4.90 5.37
CA LYS A 102 -3.36 6.06 5.65
C LYS A 102 -4.64 5.70 6.39
N GLN A 103 -5.10 6.62 7.24
CA GLN A 103 -6.41 6.58 7.85
C GLN A 103 -7.15 7.84 7.38
N GLY A 104 -8.07 7.67 6.44
CA GLY A 104 -8.86 8.76 5.88
C GLY A 104 -10.31 8.72 6.35
N PHE A 105 -11.12 9.66 5.87
CA PHE A 105 -12.56 9.72 6.16
C PHE A 105 -13.33 8.50 5.65
N LYS A 106 -12.81 7.83 4.60
CA LYS A 106 -13.40 6.65 3.98
C LYS A 106 -12.82 5.32 4.48
N GLY A 107 -12.13 5.32 5.63
CA GLY A 107 -11.52 4.14 6.22
C GLY A 107 -10.00 4.09 6.08
N LYS A 108 -9.43 2.93 6.31
CA LYS A 108 -7.99 2.70 6.23
C LYS A 108 -7.57 2.37 4.79
N ALA A 109 -6.40 2.85 4.37
CA ALA A 109 -5.85 2.56 3.06
C ALA A 109 -4.39 2.13 3.12
N TYR A 110 -4.03 1.18 2.27
CA TYR A 110 -2.67 0.74 1.99
C TYR A 110 -2.43 0.90 0.49
N ASN A 111 -1.70 1.92 0.09
CA ASN A 111 -1.44 2.20 -1.31
C ASN A 111 -0.04 2.80 -1.51
N VAL A 112 0.56 2.59 -2.66
CA VAL A 112 1.89 3.14 -3.00
C VAL A 112 1.86 3.97 -4.28
N ASN A 113 0.93 3.67 -5.19
CA ASN A 113 0.85 4.35 -6.49
C ASN A 113 -0.58 4.27 -7.06
N GLY A 114 -0.87 5.18 -8.00
CA GLY A 114 -2.10 5.17 -8.79
C GLY A 114 -3.35 5.63 -8.05
N LYS A 115 -4.49 5.38 -8.68
CA LYS A 115 -5.83 5.78 -8.24
C LYS A 115 -6.84 4.62 -8.27
N TYR A 116 -6.36 3.40 -8.39
CA TYR A 116 -7.19 2.19 -8.44
C TYR A 116 -6.83 1.24 -7.30
N GLY A 117 -7.80 0.49 -6.84
CA GLY A 117 -7.60 -0.48 -5.77
C GLY A 117 -8.83 -1.35 -5.54
N VAL A 118 -8.75 -2.17 -4.51
CA VAL A 118 -9.85 -3.01 -4.04
C VAL A 118 -10.26 -2.57 -2.65
N LYS A 119 -11.54 -2.30 -2.49
CA LYS A 119 -12.16 -1.96 -1.22
C LYS A 119 -12.78 -3.21 -0.61
N ILE A 120 -12.35 -3.53 0.59
CA ILE A 120 -12.77 -4.70 1.37
C ILE A 120 -13.66 -4.18 2.50
N TYR A 121 -14.89 -4.67 2.56
CA TYR A 121 -15.84 -4.37 3.63
C TYR A 121 -15.87 -5.53 4.62
N LEU A 122 -15.74 -5.23 5.89
CA LEU A 122 -15.68 -6.21 6.96
C LEU A 122 -17.00 -6.30 7.74
N ASN A 123 -17.27 -7.45 8.33
CA ASN A 123 -18.42 -7.69 9.22
C ASN A 123 -18.49 -6.71 10.38
N SER A 124 -17.33 -6.16 10.80
CA SER A 124 -17.24 -5.14 11.84
C SER A 124 -17.76 -3.76 11.42
N GLY A 125 -18.27 -3.59 10.19
CA GLY A 125 -18.69 -2.30 9.61
C GLY A 125 -17.52 -1.44 9.12
N LYS A 126 -16.27 -1.84 9.37
CA LYS A 126 -15.08 -1.15 8.86
C LYS A 126 -14.81 -1.51 7.40
N ASN A 127 -14.12 -0.62 6.71
CA ASN A 127 -13.63 -0.91 5.37
C ASN A 127 -12.14 -0.59 5.23
N VAL A 128 -11.48 -1.28 4.32
CA VAL A 128 -10.06 -1.11 4.03
C VAL A 128 -9.86 -1.06 2.52
N LEU A 129 -9.11 -0.10 2.05
CA LEU A 129 -8.67 0.02 0.66
C LEU A 129 -7.26 -0.56 0.52
N ILE A 130 -7.07 -1.45 -0.44
CA ILE A 130 -5.75 -1.90 -0.88
C ILE A 130 -5.55 -1.39 -2.31
N GLY A 131 -4.57 -0.49 -2.52
CA GLY A 131 -4.20 -0.02 -3.84
C GLY A 131 -3.69 -1.16 -4.71
N SER A 132 -4.10 -1.21 -5.98
CA SER A 132 -3.69 -2.25 -6.91
C SER A 132 -3.73 -1.72 -8.34
N GLN A 133 -2.68 -1.98 -9.10
CA GLN A 133 -2.64 -1.70 -10.53
C GLN A 133 -3.46 -2.75 -11.32
N LYS A 134 -3.63 -3.94 -10.74
CA LYS A 134 -4.43 -5.05 -11.26
C LYS A 134 -5.76 -5.19 -10.48
N HIS A 135 -6.38 -4.07 -10.13
CA HIS A 135 -7.54 -4.02 -9.22
C HIS A 135 -8.73 -4.86 -9.69
N ILE A 136 -8.95 -4.96 -11.02
CA ILE A 136 -10.04 -5.78 -11.57
C ILE A 136 -9.74 -7.27 -11.35
N ASP A 137 -8.56 -7.74 -11.77
CA ASP A 137 -8.15 -9.14 -11.60
C ASP A 137 -8.12 -9.54 -10.12
N PHE A 138 -7.61 -8.63 -9.28
CA PHE A 138 -7.59 -8.82 -7.84
C PHE A 138 -9.02 -9.00 -7.28
N ALA A 139 -9.95 -8.10 -7.63
CA ALA A 139 -11.32 -8.18 -7.15
C ALA A 139 -12.05 -9.41 -7.67
N VAL A 140 -11.89 -9.76 -8.94
CA VAL A 140 -12.49 -10.96 -9.54
C VAL A 140 -11.99 -12.21 -8.83
N PHE A 141 -10.68 -12.34 -8.66
CA PHE A 141 -10.08 -13.50 -8.00
C PHE A 141 -10.56 -13.61 -6.54
N ALA A 142 -10.49 -12.51 -5.78
CA ALA A 142 -10.90 -12.50 -4.38
C ALA A 142 -12.40 -12.78 -4.19
N ASN A 143 -13.28 -12.29 -5.08
CA ASN A 143 -14.71 -12.60 -5.04
C ASN A 143 -15.01 -14.05 -5.37
N ASN A 144 -14.26 -14.68 -6.29
CA ASN A 144 -14.43 -16.11 -6.60
C ASN A 144 -14.05 -16.96 -5.38
N GLU A 145 -12.93 -16.66 -4.71
CA GLU A 145 -12.53 -17.38 -3.50
C GLU A 145 -13.51 -17.15 -2.33
N LEU A 146 -14.04 -15.92 -2.18
CA LEU A 146 -15.07 -15.62 -1.19
C LEU A 146 -16.33 -16.46 -1.44
N LYS A 147 -16.79 -16.58 -2.69
CA LYS A 147 -17.95 -17.44 -3.05
C LYS A 147 -17.69 -18.91 -2.74
N ASN A 148 -16.50 -19.41 -3.09
CA ASN A 148 -16.12 -20.80 -2.81
C ASN A 148 -16.15 -21.07 -1.30
N HIS A 149 -15.62 -20.15 -0.50
CA HIS A 149 -15.63 -20.25 0.96
C HIS A 149 -17.06 -20.28 1.53
N LEU A 150 -17.98 -19.45 1.01
CA LEU A 150 -19.38 -19.41 1.44
C LEU A 150 -20.16 -20.70 1.09
N ILE A 151 -19.83 -21.32 -0.04
CA ILE A 151 -20.45 -22.59 -0.47
C ILE A 151 -20.00 -23.75 0.44
N VAL A 152 -18.70 -23.79 0.77
CA VAL A 152 -18.13 -24.85 1.62
C VAL A 152 -18.70 -24.76 3.04
N ASN A 153 -18.90 -23.58 3.58
CA ASN A 153 -19.41 -23.38 4.95
C ASN A 153 -20.94 -23.49 5.10
N LYS A 154 -21.68 -23.68 4.00
CA LYS A 154 -23.13 -23.94 4.02
C LYS A 154 -23.49 -25.43 4.01
N LYS A 155 -22.51 -26.32 3.88
CA LYS A 155 -22.66 -27.77 4.00
C LYS A 155 -22.36 -28.23 5.42
#